data_b0ffaa5556ed0b8d088bd3c0553abd14
#
_entry.id   b0ffaa5556ed0b8d088bd3c0553abd14
#
_cell.length_a   1.000
_cell.length_b   1.000
_cell.length_c   1.000
_cell.angle_alpha   90.00
_cell.angle_beta   90.00
_cell.angle_gamma   90.00
#
_symmetry.space_group_name_H-M   'P 1'
#
loop_
_entity.id
_entity.type
_entity.pdbx_description
1 polymer ?
#
loop_
_entity_poly.entity_id
_entity_poly.type
_entity_poly.pdbx_seq_one_letter_code
_entity_poly.pdbx_strand_id
1 'polypeptide(L)'
;QFWFFCLGLYILTFGLAFLETTANPYILAMGDKSTATQRLNLAQAFNPLGLILGLLVAQQFVLKNLQSDDIQDFSALEAGKKVMIRTADLMVIRDPYVILGLVVLLVFILIAISKMPQAKDDDQIAPLSKTFRSLFENKNYRNGVISQVCCVGAQIMCWTYIYQYAEAIGISSKTAASYQFMSFILFLFGRAIGTYLLRFVNSGKLLFQFSSMAGVFCLGAIFISGTFGLYALVGTSFFMSLMFPTIYGIALEDLDEKESKIGAAGLVMAIVGGAFMPLLQGKIIDLGGSGVDDLNI
;
A
#
# COMPACT_ATOMS: atom_id res chain seq x y z
N GLN A 1 12.29 -22.75 10.30
CA GLN A 1 12.30 -21.30 10.64
C GLN A 1 11.55 -20.47 9.61
N PHE A 2 11.79 -20.66 8.29
CA PHE A 2 11.12 -19.92 7.21
C PHE A 2 9.58 -19.94 7.30
N TRP A 3 8.98 -21.10 7.49
CA TRP A 3 7.52 -21.24 7.61
C TRP A 3 6.92 -20.52 8.82
N PHE A 4 7.65 -20.42 9.94
CA PHE A 4 7.19 -19.64 11.10
C PHE A 4 7.18 -18.14 10.79
N PHE A 5 8.18 -17.66 10.04
CA PHE A 5 8.21 -16.28 9.59
C PHE A 5 7.05 -15.97 8.63
N CYS A 6 6.81 -16.83 7.66
CA CYS A 6 5.66 -16.70 6.75
C CYS A 6 4.32 -16.75 7.50
N LEU A 7 4.18 -17.62 8.49
CA LEU A 7 2.98 -17.69 9.32
C LEU A 7 2.79 -16.40 10.14
N GLY A 8 3.86 -15.87 10.71
CA GLY A 8 3.81 -14.60 11.44
C GLY A 8 3.37 -13.43 10.55
N LEU A 9 3.93 -13.32 9.35
CA LEU A 9 3.51 -12.32 8.36
C LEU A 9 2.05 -12.52 7.94
N TYR A 10 1.62 -13.77 7.75
CA TYR A 10 0.23 -14.08 7.40
C TYR A 10 -0.74 -13.61 8.49
N ILE A 11 -0.45 -13.90 9.76
CA ILE A 11 -1.29 -13.46 10.89
C ILE A 11 -1.33 -11.92 10.97
N LEU A 12 -0.18 -11.26 10.78
CA LEU A 12 -0.10 -9.81 10.79
C LEU A 12 -0.93 -9.17 9.67
N THR A 13 -0.80 -9.66 8.44
CA THR A 13 -1.56 -9.15 7.28
C THR A 13 -3.06 -9.46 7.40
N PHE A 14 -3.41 -10.61 7.98
CA PHE A 14 -4.79 -10.97 8.28
C PHE A 14 -5.42 -9.97 9.28
N GLY A 15 -4.70 -9.64 10.37
CA GLY A 15 -5.14 -8.60 11.30
C GLY A 15 -5.29 -7.22 10.65
N LEU A 16 -4.38 -6.87 9.74
CA LEU A 16 -4.46 -5.62 8.97
C LEU A 16 -5.71 -5.57 8.08
N ALA A 17 -6.05 -6.69 7.41
CA ALA A 17 -7.26 -6.79 6.59
C ALA A 17 -8.54 -6.56 7.42
N PHE A 18 -8.63 -7.12 8.63
CA PHE A 18 -9.74 -6.84 9.55
C PHE A 18 -9.80 -5.36 9.93
N LEU A 19 -8.65 -4.76 10.25
CA LEU A 19 -8.58 -3.36 10.63
C LEU A 19 -9.09 -2.46 9.48
N GLU A 20 -8.65 -2.69 8.26
CA GLU A 20 -9.06 -1.90 7.10
C GLU A 20 -10.54 -2.08 6.74
N THR A 21 -11.07 -3.29 6.86
CA THR A 21 -12.49 -3.55 6.59
C THR A 21 -13.43 -2.95 7.62
N THR A 22 -12.95 -2.67 8.83
CA THR A 22 -13.76 -2.08 9.91
C THR A 22 -13.53 -0.58 10.04
N ALA A 23 -12.29 -0.10 10.05
CA ALA A 23 -11.95 1.30 10.29
C ALA A 23 -12.37 2.22 9.14
N ASN A 24 -12.18 1.81 7.88
CA ASN A 24 -12.49 2.66 6.74
C ASN A 24 -14.00 2.98 6.61
N PRO A 25 -14.93 2.00 6.65
CA PRO A 25 -16.37 2.30 6.66
C PRO A 25 -16.80 3.09 7.88
N TYR A 26 -16.21 2.83 9.04
CA TYR A 26 -16.48 3.56 10.27
C TYR A 26 -16.16 5.04 10.11
N ILE A 27 -15.00 5.39 9.55
CA ILE A 27 -14.61 6.78 9.25
C ILE A 27 -15.56 7.43 8.24
N LEU A 28 -16.02 6.70 7.23
CA LEU A 28 -17.00 7.21 6.27
C LEU A 28 -18.36 7.49 6.92
N ALA A 29 -18.80 6.65 7.84
CA ALA A 29 -20.07 6.79 8.56
C ALA A 29 -20.05 7.91 9.61
N MET A 30 -18.88 8.34 10.07
CA MET A 30 -18.74 9.41 11.08
C MET A 30 -18.95 10.78 10.45
N GLY A 31 -19.97 11.54 10.91
CA GLY A 31 -20.21 12.93 10.51
C GLY A 31 -20.89 13.09 9.14
N ASP A 32 -20.73 14.26 8.51
CA ASP A 32 -21.44 14.64 7.30
C ASP A 32 -20.99 13.82 6.07
N LYS A 33 -21.95 13.34 5.27
CA LYS A 33 -21.69 12.60 4.05
C LYS A 33 -20.91 13.41 3.01
N SER A 34 -21.11 14.70 2.92
CA SER A 34 -20.42 15.59 1.97
C SER A 34 -18.90 15.63 2.17
N THR A 35 -18.41 15.36 3.38
CA THR A 35 -16.99 15.35 3.73
C THR A 35 -16.42 13.96 3.98
N ALA A 36 -17.22 12.91 3.74
CA ALA A 36 -16.83 11.53 4.04
C ALA A 36 -15.53 11.11 3.35
N THR A 37 -15.42 11.31 2.04
CA THR A 37 -14.22 10.98 1.26
C THR A 37 -13.00 11.78 1.72
N GLN A 38 -13.17 13.06 2.09
CA GLN A 38 -12.09 13.87 2.63
C GLN A 38 -11.59 13.35 3.98
N ARG A 39 -12.51 12.99 4.90
CA ARG A 39 -12.14 12.39 6.20
C ARG A 39 -11.36 11.10 6.03
N LEU A 40 -11.81 10.23 5.12
CA LEU A 40 -11.09 8.99 4.84
C LEU A 40 -9.69 9.28 4.31
N ASN A 41 -9.54 10.21 3.37
CA ASN A 41 -8.23 10.60 2.84
C ASN A 41 -7.32 11.17 3.93
N LEU A 42 -7.86 11.97 4.86
CA LEU A 42 -7.11 12.51 5.99
C LEU A 42 -6.63 11.40 6.93
N ALA A 43 -7.52 10.46 7.28
CA ALA A 43 -7.15 9.31 8.11
C ALA A 43 -6.09 8.44 7.44
N GLN A 44 -6.26 8.17 6.16
CA GLN A 44 -5.31 7.40 5.36
C GLN A 44 -3.97 8.15 5.12
N ALA A 45 -3.88 9.47 5.39
CA ALA A 45 -2.61 10.20 5.29
C ALA A 45 -1.57 9.75 6.34
N PHE A 46 -2.00 9.11 7.41
CA PHE A 46 -1.09 8.49 8.39
C PHE A 46 -0.40 7.22 7.86
N ASN A 47 -0.98 6.56 6.84
CA ASN A 47 -0.40 5.35 6.24
C ASN A 47 1.00 5.62 5.63
N PRO A 48 1.21 6.59 4.71
CA PRO A 48 2.55 6.89 4.19
C PRO A 48 3.51 7.42 5.26
N LEU A 49 3.03 8.07 6.32
CA LEU A 49 3.88 8.40 7.47
C LEU A 49 4.41 7.14 8.15
N GLY A 50 3.55 6.16 8.40
CA GLY A 50 3.94 4.86 8.95
C GLY A 50 4.95 4.13 8.05
N LEU A 51 4.75 4.17 6.73
CA LEU A 51 5.67 3.60 5.74
C LEU A 51 7.07 4.23 5.84
N ILE A 52 7.16 5.57 5.87
CA ILE A 52 8.43 6.30 5.98
C ILE A 52 9.11 6.00 7.31
N LEU A 53 8.38 6.05 8.43
CA LEU A 53 8.92 5.72 9.75
C LEU A 53 9.40 4.29 9.82
N GLY A 54 8.64 3.33 9.28
CA GLY A 54 9.05 1.93 9.21
C GLY A 54 10.33 1.74 8.41
N LEU A 55 10.47 2.42 7.27
CA LEU A 55 11.68 2.38 6.45
C LEU A 55 12.89 2.98 7.20
N LEU A 56 12.71 4.09 7.90
CA LEU A 56 13.78 4.70 8.72
C LEU A 56 14.21 3.76 9.87
N VAL A 57 13.24 3.13 10.54
CA VAL A 57 13.56 2.11 11.58
C VAL A 57 14.32 0.94 10.97
N ALA A 58 13.86 0.42 9.83
CA ALA A 58 14.54 -0.67 9.14
C ALA A 58 15.99 -0.29 8.76
N GLN A 59 16.21 0.90 8.19
CA GLN A 59 17.54 1.36 7.80
C GLN A 59 18.46 1.64 8.99
N GLN A 60 17.95 2.28 10.04
CA GLN A 60 18.80 2.75 11.14
C GLN A 60 19.03 1.69 12.22
N PHE A 61 18.06 0.82 12.47
CA PHE A 61 18.10 -0.16 13.56
C PHE A 61 18.32 -1.59 13.07
N VAL A 62 17.78 -1.97 11.90
CA VAL A 62 17.92 -3.32 11.39
C VAL A 62 19.17 -3.44 10.52
N LEU A 63 19.18 -2.77 9.36
CA LEU A 63 20.26 -2.95 8.36
C LEU A 63 21.64 -2.57 8.86
N LYS A 64 21.76 -1.56 9.74
CA LYS A 64 23.05 -1.17 10.33
C LYS A 64 23.61 -2.16 11.36
N ASN A 65 22.77 -3.02 11.92
CA ASN A 65 23.16 -3.93 12.98
C ASN A 65 23.16 -5.40 12.54
N LEU A 66 22.90 -5.68 11.26
CA LEU A 66 23.02 -7.03 10.69
C LEU A 66 24.49 -7.39 10.56
N GLN A 67 24.91 -8.44 11.27
CA GLN A 67 26.29 -8.93 11.23
C GLN A 67 26.59 -9.72 9.95
N SER A 68 25.56 -10.30 9.31
CA SER A 68 25.71 -11.04 8.05
C SER A 68 26.12 -10.16 6.88
N ASP A 69 25.73 -8.88 6.86
CA ASP A 69 26.04 -7.96 5.76
C ASP A 69 27.50 -7.52 5.73
N ASP A 70 28.20 -7.56 6.88
CA ASP A 70 29.59 -7.21 6.98
C ASP A 70 30.56 -8.35 6.55
N ILE A 71 30.02 -9.53 6.23
CA ILE A 71 30.84 -10.72 5.95
C ILE A 71 30.81 -11.03 4.44
N GLN A 72 31.96 -10.85 3.79
CA GLN A 72 32.12 -11.07 2.34
C GLN A 72 31.82 -12.51 1.88
N ASP A 73 32.14 -13.51 2.71
CA ASP A 73 31.87 -14.93 2.39
C ASP A 73 31.25 -15.66 3.60
N PHE A 74 29.97 -15.46 3.76
CA PHE A 74 29.18 -16.13 4.80
C PHE A 74 29.15 -17.66 4.61
N SER A 75 29.32 -18.15 3.36
CA SER A 75 29.25 -19.58 3.05
C SER A 75 30.52 -20.33 3.53
N ALA A 76 31.65 -19.65 3.66
CA ALA A 76 32.95 -20.22 4.12
C ALA A 76 33.06 -20.33 5.66
N LEU A 77 32.13 -19.73 6.42
CA LEU A 77 32.18 -19.76 7.88
C LEU A 77 31.88 -21.14 8.46
N GLU A 78 32.51 -21.44 9.61
CA GLU A 78 32.25 -22.62 10.42
C GLU A 78 30.78 -22.66 10.89
N ALA A 79 30.21 -23.88 10.94
CA ALA A 79 28.78 -24.06 11.25
C ALA A 79 28.33 -23.40 12.56
N GLY A 80 29.18 -23.45 13.61
CA GLY A 80 28.91 -22.80 14.89
C GLY A 80 28.82 -21.27 14.80
N LYS A 81 29.72 -20.64 14.04
CA LYS A 81 29.70 -19.19 13.82
C LYS A 81 28.52 -18.74 13.00
N LYS A 82 28.14 -19.53 11.97
CA LYS A 82 26.92 -19.26 11.19
C LYS A 82 25.65 -19.21 12.04
N VAL A 83 25.51 -20.16 12.96
CA VAL A 83 24.33 -20.20 13.87
C VAL A 83 24.33 -18.98 14.80
N MET A 84 25.50 -18.60 15.33
CA MET A 84 25.62 -17.46 16.25
C MET A 84 25.22 -16.14 15.54
N ILE A 85 25.76 -15.89 14.35
CA ILE A 85 25.45 -14.69 13.56
C ILE A 85 23.97 -14.66 13.16
N ARG A 86 23.43 -15.76 12.65
CA ARG A 86 21.99 -15.85 12.32
C ARG A 86 21.08 -15.62 13.53
N THR A 87 21.50 -16.06 14.72
CA THR A 87 20.74 -15.83 15.94
C THR A 87 20.79 -14.36 16.35
N ALA A 88 21.95 -13.71 16.24
CA ALA A 88 22.10 -12.30 16.50
C ALA A 88 21.27 -11.46 15.54
N ASP A 89 21.34 -11.74 14.24
CA ASP A 89 20.54 -11.05 13.20
C ASP A 89 19.03 -11.22 13.40
N LEU A 90 18.60 -12.41 13.80
CA LEU A 90 17.19 -12.66 14.13
C LEU A 90 16.72 -11.83 15.33
N MET A 91 17.58 -11.60 16.34
CA MET A 91 17.27 -10.72 17.47
C MET A 91 17.13 -9.26 17.03
N VAL A 92 18.04 -8.79 16.18
CA VAL A 92 17.98 -7.44 15.61
C VAL A 92 16.67 -7.21 14.82
N ILE A 93 16.21 -8.20 14.06
CA ILE A 93 14.95 -8.14 13.33
C ILE A 93 13.75 -8.23 14.29
N ARG A 94 13.82 -9.09 15.31
CA ARG A 94 12.73 -9.30 16.28
C ARG A 94 12.37 -8.04 17.06
N ASP A 95 13.37 -7.30 17.52
CA ASP A 95 13.18 -6.22 18.50
C ASP A 95 12.26 -5.09 18.00
N PRO A 96 12.38 -4.56 16.76
CA PRO A 96 11.40 -3.62 16.22
C PRO A 96 9.97 -4.18 16.14
N TYR A 97 9.79 -5.48 15.81
CA TYR A 97 8.47 -6.10 15.79
C TYR A 97 7.86 -6.25 17.19
N VAL A 98 8.66 -6.52 18.21
CA VAL A 98 8.18 -6.54 19.60
C VAL A 98 7.70 -5.16 20.03
N ILE A 99 8.49 -4.11 19.74
CA ILE A 99 8.11 -2.73 20.06
C ILE A 99 6.82 -2.35 19.31
N LEU A 100 6.72 -2.68 18.02
CA LEU A 100 5.51 -2.45 17.24
C LEU A 100 4.30 -3.18 17.83
N GLY A 101 4.47 -4.44 18.24
CA GLY A 101 3.44 -5.23 18.90
C GLY A 101 2.93 -4.58 20.21
N LEU A 102 3.85 -4.02 21.02
CA LEU A 102 3.50 -3.29 22.24
C LEU A 102 2.73 -2.00 21.92
N VAL A 103 3.12 -1.25 20.90
CA VAL A 103 2.41 -0.04 20.44
C VAL A 103 0.99 -0.41 19.98
N VAL A 104 0.85 -1.47 19.18
CA VAL A 104 -0.47 -1.95 18.72
C VAL A 104 -1.33 -2.39 19.90
N LEU A 105 -0.76 -3.09 20.88
CA LEU A 105 -1.47 -3.48 22.10
C LEU A 105 -1.95 -2.26 22.90
N LEU A 106 -1.12 -1.25 23.02
CA LEU A 106 -1.49 0.01 23.68
C LEU A 106 -2.65 0.71 22.96
N VAL A 107 -2.58 0.80 21.62
CA VAL A 107 -3.67 1.37 20.81
C VAL A 107 -4.95 0.54 20.96
N PHE A 108 -4.84 -0.79 20.96
CA PHE A 108 -5.98 -1.68 21.21
C PHE A 108 -6.65 -1.40 22.55
N ILE A 109 -5.86 -1.27 23.64
CA ILE A 109 -6.39 -0.93 24.97
C ILE A 109 -7.08 0.44 24.96
N LEU A 110 -6.45 1.46 24.34
CA LEU A 110 -7.05 2.79 24.22
C LEU A 110 -8.39 2.75 23.47
N ILE A 111 -8.50 1.99 22.39
CA ILE A 111 -9.75 1.83 21.65
C ILE A 111 -10.79 1.09 22.50
N ALA A 112 -10.39 0.01 23.19
CA ALA A 112 -11.30 -0.80 24.02
C ALA A 112 -11.93 -0.02 25.18
N ILE A 113 -11.20 0.95 25.75
CA ILE A 113 -11.72 1.81 26.85
C ILE A 113 -12.42 3.07 26.32
N SER A 114 -12.27 3.40 25.02
CA SER A 114 -12.88 4.58 24.41
C SER A 114 -14.37 4.35 24.13
N LYS A 115 -15.21 5.32 24.50
CA LYS A 115 -16.63 5.28 24.11
C LYS A 115 -16.76 5.64 22.63
N MET A 116 -16.80 4.64 21.79
CA MET A 116 -17.02 4.84 20.36
C MET A 116 -18.51 5.10 20.08
N PRO A 117 -18.86 6.05 19.18
CA PRO A 117 -20.22 6.19 18.69
C PRO A 117 -20.70 4.87 18.08
N GLN A 118 -21.80 4.34 18.60
CA GLN A 118 -22.39 3.12 18.04
C GLN A 118 -23.19 3.48 16.79
N ALA A 119 -22.88 2.84 15.65
CA ALA A 119 -23.79 2.81 14.53
C ALA A 119 -25.05 2.07 14.99
N LYS A 120 -26.24 2.55 14.62
CA LYS A 120 -27.50 1.88 14.95
C LYS A 120 -27.49 0.54 14.20
N ASP A 121 -27.22 -0.54 14.92
CA ASP A 121 -27.41 -1.88 14.39
C ASP A 121 -28.91 -2.13 14.24
N ASP A 122 -29.38 -2.06 13.03
CA ASP A 122 -30.71 -2.55 12.67
C ASP A 122 -30.59 -4.06 12.49
N ASP A 123 -31.09 -4.81 13.48
CA ASP A 123 -30.92 -6.27 13.68
C ASP A 123 -31.47 -7.16 12.55
N GLN A 124 -31.95 -6.60 11.46
CA GLN A 124 -32.41 -7.40 10.32
C GLN A 124 -31.22 -7.78 9.42
N ILE A 125 -30.71 -8.96 9.63
CA ILE A 125 -29.69 -9.58 8.76
C ILE A 125 -30.36 -9.90 7.41
N ALA A 126 -30.22 -9.03 6.41
CA ALA A 126 -30.57 -9.39 5.05
C ALA A 126 -29.71 -10.59 4.62
N PRO A 127 -30.26 -11.58 3.90
CA PRO A 127 -29.47 -12.74 3.48
C PRO A 127 -28.30 -12.26 2.61
N LEU A 128 -27.09 -12.67 3.00
CA LEU A 128 -25.81 -12.29 2.36
C LEU A 128 -25.85 -12.38 0.83
N SER A 129 -26.55 -13.39 0.30
CA SER A 129 -26.70 -13.58 -1.16
C SER A 129 -27.44 -12.43 -1.86
N LYS A 130 -28.44 -11.84 -1.19
CA LYS A 130 -29.16 -10.69 -1.75
C LYS A 130 -28.31 -9.44 -1.75
N THR A 131 -27.55 -9.22 -0.68
CA THR A 131 -26.63 -8.08 -0.57
C THR A 131 -25.51 -8.18 -1.60
N PHE A 132 -24.91 -9.33 -1.79
CA PHE A 132 -23.91 -9.53 -2.85
C PHE A 132 -24.48 -9.23 -4.24
N ARG A 133 -25.69 -9.70 -4.53
CA ARG A 133 -26.34 -9.44 -5.81
C ARG A 133 -26.59 -7.95 -6.03
N SER A 134 -27.10 -7.25 -5.02
CA SER A 134 -27.33 -5.80 -5.06
C SER A 134 -26.03 -5.04 -5.32
N LEU A 135 -24.94 -5.40 -4.62
CA LEU A 135 -23.63 -4.80 -4.82
C LEU A 135 -23.09 -4.99 -6.25
N PHE A 136 -23.24 -6.19 -6.82
CA PHE A 136 -22.81 -6.44 -8.21
C PHE A 136 -23.70 -5.75 -9.26
N GLU A 137 -24.98 -5.50 -8.97
CA GLU A 137 -25.90 -4.74 -9.82
C GLU A 137 -25.60 -3.23 -9.76
N ASN A 138 -25.04 -2.73 -8.65
CA ASN A 138 -24.64 -1.33 -8.51
C ASN A 138 -23.40 -1.02 -9.37
N LYS A 139 -23.60 -0.17 -10.39
CA LYS A 139 -22.53 0.19 -11.36
C LYS A 139 -21.38 0.94 -10.70
N ASN A 140 -21.67 1.84 -9.75
CA ASN A 140 -20.66 2.65 -9.07
C ASN A 140 -19.75 1.75 -8.22
N TYR A 141 -20.33 0.83 -7.46
CA TYR A 141 -19.58 -0.14 -6.66
C TYR A 141 -18.73 -1.06 -7.53
N ARG A 142 -19.31 -1.67 -8.56
CA ARG A 142 -18.59 -2.58 -9.46
C ARG A 142 -17.42 -1.89 -10.17
N ASN A 143 -17.65 -0.69 -10.71
CA ASN A 143 -16.58 0.10 -11.32
C ASN A 143 -15.54 0.51 -10.29
N GLY A 144 -15.94 0.82 -9.06
CA GLY A 144 -15.06 1.12 -7.95
C GLY A 144 -14.12 -0.05 -7.63
N VAL A 145 -14.66 -1.29 -7.52
CA VAL A 145 -13.85 -2.49 -7.27
C VAL A 145 -12.84 -2.73 -8.40
N ILE A 146 -13.26 -2.63 -9.66
CA ILE A 146 -12.36 -2.79 -10.81
C ILE A 146 -11.27 -1.71 -10.81
N SER A 147 -11.66 -0.45 -10.59
CA SER A 147 -10.73 0.67 -10.50
C SER A 147 -9.73 0.49 -9.37
N GLN A 148 -10.17 -0.07 -8.24
CA GLN A 148 -9.34 -0.33 -7.08
C GLN A 148 -8.29 -1.41 -7.36
N VAL A 149 -8.67 -2.52 -8.01
CA VAL A 149 -7.73 -3.57 -8.44
C VAL A 149 -6.66 -2.98 -9.36
N CYS A 150 -7.08 -2.22 -10.38
CA CYS A 150 -6.15 -1.60 -11.34
C CYS A 150 -5.27 -0.54 -10.67
N CYS A 151 -5.84 0.30 -9.80
CA CYS A 151 -5.12 1.36 -9.11
C CYS A 151 -4.02 0.80 -8.21
N VAL A 152 -4.37 -0.15 -7.33
CA VAL A 152 -3.39 -0.77 -6.42
C VAL A 152 -2.36 -1.58 -7.20
N GLY A 153 -2.79 -2.29 -8.24
CA GLY A 153 -1.89 -3.01 -9.14
C GLY A 153 -0.87 -2.08 -9.78
N ALA A 154 -1.31 -1.00 -10.42
CA ALA A 154 -0.43 -0.02 -11.05
C ALA A 154 0.51 0.65 -10.03
N GLN A 155 0.01 0.98 -8.83
CA GLN A 155 0.84 1.59 -7.79
C GLN A 155 1.98 0.67 -7.35
N ILE A 156 1.69 -0.59 -7.07
CA ILE A 156 2.71 -1.55 -6.64
C ILE A 156 3.67 -1.88 -7.80
N MET A 157 3.17 -1.99 -9.04
CA MET A 157 4.03 -2.13 -10.22
C MET A 157 5.03 -0.97 -10.33
N CYS A 158 4.57 0.27 -10.27
CA CYS A 158 5.46 1.43 -10.33
C CYS A 158 6.52 1.41 -9.21
N TRP A 159 6.13 1.06 -7.98
CA TRP A 159 7.07 1.03 -6.85
C TRP A 159 8.07 -0.12 -6.92
N THR A 160 7.61 -1.31 -7.29
CA THR A 160 8.46 -2.50 -7.34
C THR A 160 9.56 -2.35 -8.40
N TYR A 161 9.24 -1.71 -9.53
CA TYR A 161 10.15 -1.65 -10.67
C TYR A 161 11.01 -0.37 -10.74
N ILE A 162 10.99 0.49 -9.72
CA ILE A 162 11.94 1.62 -9.61
C ILE A 162 13.39 1.11 -9.59
N TYR A 163 13.66 0.01 -8.87
CA TYR A 163 15.00 -0.56 -8.79
C TYR A 163 15.47 -1.10 -10.13
N GLN A 164 14.64 -1.90 -10.80
CA GLN A 164 14.96 -2.50 -12.11
C GLN A 164 15.14 -1.42 -13.18
N TYR A 165 14.28 -0.39 -13.18
CA TYR A 165 14.43 0.73 -14.08
C TYR A 165 15.74 1.48 -13.86
N ALA A 166 16.08 1.77 -12.59
CA ALA A 166 17.32 2.43 -12.23
C ALA A 166 18.55 1.61 -12.64
N GLU A 167 18.52 0.29 -12.43
CA GLU A 167 19.58 -0.64 -12.81
C GLU A 167 19.76 -0.70 -14.34
N ALA A 168 18.66 -0.76 -15.08
CA ALA A 168 18.68 -0.75 -16.57
C ALA A 168 19.33 0.51 -17.16
N ILE A 169 19.28 1.65 -16.47
CA ILE A 169 19.96 2.89 -16.87
C ILE A 169 21.33 3.09 -16.21
N GLY A 170 21.89 2.04 -15.58
CA GLY A 170 23.22 2.06 -14.97
C GLY A 170 23.33 2.74 -13.61
N ILE A 171 22.21 2.96 -12.92
CA ILE A 171 22.19 3.54 -11.57
C ILE A 171 22.33 2.43 -10.53
N SER A 172 23.26 2.61 -9.56
CA SER A 172 23.49 1.63 -8.50
C SER A 172 22.25 1.42 -7.62
N SER A 173 22.07 0.20 -7.10
CA SER A 173 20.96 -0.17 -6.19
C SER A 173 20.88 0.74 -4.95
N LYS A 174 22.02 1.21 -4.45
CA LYS A 174 22.08 2.16 -3.33
C LYS A 174 21.46 3.51 -3.68
N THR A 175 21.70 4.01 -4.89
CA THR A 175 21.08 5.25 -5.38
C THR A 175 19.60 5.02 -5.75
N ALA A 176 19.25 3.85 -6.28
CA ALA A 176 17.87 3.46 -6.54
C ALA A 176 17.00 3.48 -5.27
N ALA A 177 17.55 3.07 -4.13
CA ALA A 177 16.89 3.18 -2.82
C ALA A 177 16.51 4.63 -2.47
N SER A 178 17.32 5.61 -2.86
CA SER A 178 17.02 7.03 -2.65
C SER A 178 15.84 7.50 -3.52
N TYR A 179 15.73 7.02 -4.75
CA TYR A 179 14.57 7.30 -5.61
C TYR A 179 13.30 6.64 -5.06
N GLN A 180 13.40 5.43 -4.54
CA GLN A 180 12.28 4.76 -3.87
C GLN A 180 11.81 5.55 -2.65
N PHE A 181 12.73 6.04 -1.82
CA PHE A 181 12.41 6.88 -0.67
C PHE A 181 11.75 8.20 -1.10
N MET A 182 12.26 8.83 -2.16
CA MET A 182 11.68 10.04 -2.74
C MET A 182 10.25 9.80 -3.24
N SER A 183 9.96 8.62 -3.82
CA SER A 183 8.60 8.28 -4.24
C SER A 183 7.62 8.23 -3.07
N PHE A 184 8.02 7.73 -1.91
CA PHE A 184 7.19 7.71 -0.69
C PHE A 184 6.98 9.11 -0.11
N ILE A 185 7.99 9.97 -0.17
CA ILE A 185 7.86 11.39 0.20
C ILE A 185 6.87 12.10 -0.72
N LEU A 186 7.00 11.93 -2.03
CA LEU A 186 6.06 12.51 -3.00
C LEU A 186 4.63 11.97 -2.79
N PHE A 187 4.49 10.70 -2.48
CA PHE A 187 3.21 10.09 -2.15
C PHE A 187 2.56 10.72 -0.91
N LEU A 188 3.35 10.99 0.14
CA LEU A 188 2.87 11.68 1.34
C LEU A 188 2.39 13.10 1.02
N PHE A 189 3.21 13.87 0.30
CA PHE A 189 2.85 15.25 -0.10
C PHE A 189 1.65 15.26 -1.04
N GLY A 190 1.59 14.36 -2.02
CA GLY A 190 0.45 14.22 -2.91
C GLY A 190 -0.84 13.94 -2.17
N ARG A 191 -0.79 13.08 -1.14
CA ARG A 191 -1.94 12.80 -0.27
C ARG A 191 -2.36 14.02 0.55
N ALA A 192 -1.43 14.72 1.16
CA ALA A 192 -1.73 15.92 1.95
C ALA A 192 -2.38 17.02 1.08
N ILE A 193 -1.78 17.31 -0.07
CA ILE A 193 -2.28 18.30 -1.03
C ILE A 193 -3.63 17.85 -1.61
N GLY A 194 -3.76 16.60 -2.03
CA GLY A 194 -5.01 16.06 -2.56
C GLY A 194 -6.15 16.10 -1.55
N THR A 195 -5.87 15.74 -0.28
CA THR A 195 -6.85 15.85 0.81
C THR A 195 -7.31 17.29 1.06
N TYR A 196 -6.37 18.23 0.95
CA TYR A 196 -6.71 19.67 1.05
C TYR A 196 -7.57 20.13 -0.13
N LEU A 197 -7.25 19.69 -1.36
CA LEU A 197 -8.00 20.04 -2.56
C LEU A 197 -9.43 19.46 -2.55
N LEU A 198 -9.67 18.33 -1.88
CA LEU A 198 -11.03 17.76 -1.71
C LEU A 198 -12.00 18.68 -0.96
N ARG A 199 -11.52 19.75 -0.32
CA ARG A 199 -12.38 20.80 0.25
C ARG A 199 -13.07 21.66 -0.81
N PHE A 200 -12.45 21.82 -1.97
CA PHE A 200 -12.85 22.75 -3.00
C PHE A 200 -13.29 22.07 -4.29
N VAL A 201 -12.84 20.84 -4.51
CA VAL A 201 -13.05 20.11 -5.75
C VAL A 201 -13.83 18.81 -5.44
N ASN A 202 -14.81 18.51 -6.26
CA ASN A 202 -15.56 17.24 -6.16
C ASN A 202 -14.61 16.05 -6.29
N SER A 203 -14.80 15.02 -5.45
CA SER A 203 -13.95 13.84 -5.36
C SER A 203 -13.76 13.11 -6.70
N GLY A 204 -14.82 12.97 -7.50
CA GLY A 204 -14.75 12.36 -8.83
C GLY A 204 -13.92 13.16 -9.82
N LYS A 205 -14.06 14.51 -9.83
CA LYS A 205 -13.24 15.37 -10.70
C LYS A 205 -11.77 15.33 -10.31
N LEU A 206 -11.48 15.39 -9.01
CA LEU A 206 -10.10 15.36 -8.52
C LEU A 206 -9.47 13.99 -8.80
N LEU A 207 -10.20 12.89 -8.61
CA LEU A 207 -9.76 11.56 -8.97
C LEU A 207 -9.41 11.46 -10.47
N PHE A 208 -10.27 11.99 -11.34
CA PHE A 208 -10.02 12.02 -12.79
C PHE A 208 -8.75 12.81 -13.13
N GLN A 209 -8.55 13.98 -12.53
CA GLN A 209 -7.34 14.79 -12.77
C GLN A 209 -6.06 14.07 -12.30
N PHE A 210 -6.08 13.51 -11.08
CA PHE A 210 -4.94 12.79 -10.52
C PHE A 210 -4.63 11.52 -11.32
N SER A 211 -5.64 10.73 -11.71
CA SER A 211 -5.42 9.53 -12.53
C SER A 211 -4.91 9.85 -13.93
N SER A 212 -5.43 10.92 -14.55
CA SER A 212 -4.92 11.38 -15.86
C SER A 212 -3.47 11.83 -15.79
N MET A 213 -3.10 12.60 -14.76
CA MET A 213 -1.71 13.02 -14.56
C MET A 213 -0.79 11.84 -14.24
N ALA A 214 -1.22 10.87 -13.42
CA ALA A 214 -0.47 9.63 -13.21
C ALA A 214 -0.22 8.91 -14.54
N GLY A 215 -1.22 8.82 -15.40
CA GLY A 215 -1.08 8.24 -16.75
C GLY A 215 -0.07 8.99 -17.61
N VAL A 216 -0.09 10.32 -17.62
CA VAL A 216 0.90 11.15 -18.34
C VAL A 216 2.31 10.89 -17.84
N PHE A 217 2.50 10.82 -16.51
CA PHE A 217 3.80 10.51 -15.92
C PHE A 217 4.27 9.08 -16.23
N CYS A 218 3.36 8.10 -16.26
CA CYS A 218 3.67 6.75 -16.71
C CYS A 218 4.12 6.73 -18.19
N LEU A 219 3.42 7.45 -19.06
CA LEU A 219 3.84 7.61 -20.46
C LEU A 219 5.20 8.30 -20.56
N GLY A 220 5.46 9.32 -19.73
CA GLY A 220 6.76 9.96 -19.61
C GLY A 220 7.86 8.95 -19.24
N ALA A 221 7.60 8.06 -18.28
CA ALA A 221 8.56 7.02 -17.88
C ALA A 221 8.86 6.01 -19.01
N ILE A 222 7.89 5.78 -19.91
CA ILE A 222 8.06 4.86 -21.06
C ILE A 222 8.81 5.54 -22.21
N PHE A 223 8.43 6.77 -22.58
CA PHE A 223 8.94 7.41 -23.78
C PHE A 223 10.16 8.28 -23.56
N ILE A 224 10.44 8.71 -22.31
CA ILE A 224 11.61 9.50 -21.97
C ILE A 224 12.64 8.55 -21.35
N SER A 225 13.67 8.21 -22.12
CA SER A 225 14.73 7.31 -21.64
C SER A 225 15.64 7.99 -20.60
N GLY A 226 16.34 7.17 -19.81
CA GLY A 226 17.33 7.61 -18.85
C GLY A 226 16.75 8.20 -17.56
N THR A 227 17.51 9.06 -16.90
CA THR A 227 17.18 9.60 -15.56
C THR A 227 15.87 10.40 -15.54
N PHE A 228 15.51 11.07 -16.61
CA PHE A 228 14.25 11.82 -16.69
C PHE A 228 13.03 10.89 -16.70
N GLY A 229 13.12 9.72 -17.34
CA GLY A 229 12.08 8.70 -17.26
C GLY A 229 11.93 8.15 -15.85
N LEU A 230 13.05 7.95 -15.13
CA LEU A 230 13.03 7.56 -13.72
C LEU A 230 12.37 8.62 -12.84
N TYR A 231 12.64 9.92 -13.07
CA TYR A 231 11.93 11.00 -12.35
C TYR A 231 10.43 11.01 -12.67
N ALA A 232 10.04 10.74 -13.92
CA ALA A 232 8.64 10.59 -14.26
C ALA A 232 8.00 9.42 -13.51
N LEU A 233 8.65 8.24 -13.48
CA LEU A 233 8.17 7.08 -12.73
C LEU A 233 8.01 7.37 -11.24
N VAL A 234 8.98 8.01 -10.61
CA VAL A 234 8.91 8.45 -9.21
C VAL A 234 7.78 9.47 -8.99
N GLY A 235 7.59 10.38 -9.94
CA GLY A 235 6.55 11.42 -9.92
C GLY A 235 5.12 10.85 -9.98
N THR A 236 4.90 9.65 -10.56
CA THR A 236 3.58 8.99 -10.55
C THR A 236 3.05 8.82 -9.13
N SER A 237 3.95 8.60 -8.16
CA SER A 237 3.59 8.37 -6.76
C SER A 237 2.79 9.53 -6.15
N PHE A 238 3.11 10.77 -6.54
CA PHE A 238 2.37 11.94 -6.09
C PHE A 238 0.89 11.84 -6.47
N PHE A 239 0.60 11.52 -7.72
CA PHE A 239 -0.76 11.46 -8.24
C PHE A 239 -1.50 10.20 -7.82
N MET A 240 -0.82 9.07 -7.66
CA MET A 240 -1.44 7.83 -7.17
C MET A 240 -1.86 7.90 -5.70
N SER A 241 -1.32 8.84 -4.93
CA SER A 241 -1.50 8.92 -3.47
C SER A 241 -2.95 9.09 -3.02
N LEU A 242 -3.76 9.87 -3.76
CA LEU A 242 -5.15 10.17 -3.46
C LEU A 242 -6.11 9.07 -3.92
N MET A 243 -5.70 8.26 -4.91
CA MET A 243 -6.62 7.42 -5.68
C MET A 243 -7.32 6.37 -4.81
N PHE A 244 -6.58 5.60 -4.01
CA PHE A 244 -7.12 4.51 -3.18
C PHE A 244 -8.30 4.95 -2.28
N PRO A 245 -8.13 5.90 -1.35
CA PRO A 245 -9.21 6.29 -0.45
C PRO A 245 -10.35 7.04 -1.17
N THR A 246 -10.06 7.68 -2.29
CA THR A 246 -11.09 8.39 -3.06
C THR A 246 -11.96 7.41 -3.84
N ILE A 247 -11.38 6.41 -4.51
CA ILE A 247 -12.13 5.32 -5.16
C ILE A 247 -13.00 4.60 -4.12
N TYR A 248 -12.41 4.27 -2.96
CA TYR A 248 -13.09 3.60 -1.86
C TYR A 248 -14.30 4.41 -1.36
N GLY A 249 -14.11 5.71 -1.14
CA GLY A 249 -15.19 6.60 -0.70
C GLY A 249 -16.32 6.72 -1.72
N ILE A 250 -15.99 6.92 -3.00
CA ILE A 250 -16.98 7.03 -4.09
C ILE A 250 -17.75 5.72 -4.29
N ALA A 251 -17.05 4.58 -4.20
CA ALA A 251 -17.68 3.27 -4.41
C ALA A 251 -18.72 2.92 -3.33
N LEU A 252 -18.58 3.47 -2.12
CA LEU A 252 -19.51 3.23 -1.00
C LEU A 252 -20.53 4.35 -0.78
N GLU A 253 -20.44 5.47 -1.52
CA GLU A 253 -21.24 6.68 -1.27
C GLU A 253 -22.76 6.44 -1.35
N ASP A 254 -23.20 5.65 -2.34
CA ASP A 254 -24.61 5.38 -2.63
C ASP A 254 -25.13 4.08 -1.98
N LEU A 255 -24.34 3.44 -1.13
CA LEU A 255 -24.72 2.16 -0.51
C LEU A 255 -25.37 2.39 0.86
N ASP A 256 -26.33 1.51 1.17
CA ASP A 256 -26.88 1.40 2.51
C ASP A 256 -25.81 0.98 3.52
N GLU A 257 -26.03 1.21 4.82
CA GLU A 257 -25.09 0.87 5.87
C GLU A 257 -24.68 -0.63 5.86
N LYS A 258 -25.65 -1.52 5.58
CA LYS A 258 -25.44 -2.96 5.48
C LYS A 258 -24.61 -3.34 4.24
N GLU A 259 -24.96 -2.76 3.11
CA GLU A 259 -24.22 -2.92 1.86
C GLU A 259 -22.81 -2.36 1.96
N SER A 260 -22.62 -1.21 2.63
CA SER A 260 -21.33 -0.59 2.86
C SER A 260 -20.39 -1.49 3.67
N LYS A 261 -20.88 -2.19 4.72
CA LYS A 261 -20.06 -3.13 5.51
C LYS A 261 -19.51 -4.27 4.64
N ILE A 262 -20.36 -4.88 3.81
CA ILE A 262 -19.94 -5.97 2.90
C ILE A 262 -19.16 -5.41 1.69
N GLY A 263 -19.58 -4.29 1.14
CA GLY A 263 -18.91 -3.60 0.05
C GLY A 263 -17.49 -3.19 0.40
N ALA A 264 -17.28 -2.75 1.64
CA ALA A 264 -15.96 -2.44 2.18
C ALA A 264 -15.01 -3.64 2.12
N ALA A 265 -15.48 -4.83 2.50
CA ALA A 265 -14.67 -6.05 2.40
C ALA A 265 -14.27 -6.36 0.95
N GLY A 266 -15.18 -6.18 -0.01
CA GLY A 266 -14.87 -6.36 -1.44
C GLY A 266 -13.82 -5.36 -1.97
N LEU A 267 -13.87 -4.10 -1.52
CA LEU A 267 -12.87 -3.09 -1.88
C LEU A 267 -11.50 -3.37 -1.23
N VAL A 268 -11.46 -3.92 -0.02
CA VAL A 268 -10.21 -4.38 0.60
C VAL A 268 -9.68 -5.62 -0.13
N MET A 269 -10.54 -6.56 -0.52
CA MET A 269 -10.13 -7.68 -1.37
C MET A 269 -9.55 -7.22 -2.72
N ALA A 270 -9.98 -6.10 -3.26
CA ALA A 270 -9.45 -5.52 -4.50
C ALA A 270 -7.95 -5.14 -4.40
N ILE A 271 -7.39 -5.02 -3.20
CA ILE A 271 -5.94 -4.82 -2.97
C ILE A 271 -5.12 -6.00 -3.56
N VAL A 272 -5.74 -7.15 -3.80
CA VAL A 272 -5.13 -8.30 -4.48
C VAL A 272 -4.52 -7.94 -5.85
N GLY A 273 -4.99 -6.86 -6.50
CA GLY A 273 -4.35 -6.32 -7.71
C GLY A 273 -2.87 -6.03 -7.51
N GLY A 274 -2.47 -5.56 -6.33
CA GLY A 274 -1.07 -5.33 -5.96
C GLY A 274 -0.23 -6.60 -5.80
N ALA A 275 -0.85 -7.76 -5.64
CA ALA A 275 -0.14 -9.05 -5.61
C ALA A 275 0.02 -9.65 -7.03
N PHE A 276 -1.02 -9.59 -7.86
CA PHE A 276 -1.02 -10.24 -9.17
C PHE A 276 -0.34 -9.41 -10.28
N MET A 277 -0.54 -8.09 -10.28
CA MET A 277 -0.05 -7.23 -11.37
C MET A 277 1.49 -7.18 -11.45
N PRO A 278 2.26 -7.07 -10.35
CA PRO A 278 3.72 -7.14 -10.43
C PRO A 278 4.24 -8.50 -10.92
N LEU A 279 3.55 -9.61 -10.58
CA LEU A 279 3.90 -10.93 -11.10
C LEU A 279 3.69 -11.01 -12.62
N LEU A 280 2.59 -10.41 -13.11
CA LEU A 280 2.33 -10.32 -14.55
C LEU A 280 3.39 -9.48 -15.24
N GLN A 281 3.78 -8.34 -14.67
CA GLN A 281 4.83 -7.47 -15.19
C GLN A 281 6.17 -8.21 -15.26
N GLY A 282 6.56 -8.92 -14.19
CA GLY A 282 7.78 -9.74 -14.20
C GLY A 282 7.78 -10.77 -15.33
N LYS A 283 6.67 -11.48 -15.50
CA LYS A 283 6.55 -12.44 -16.61
C LYS A 283 6.64 -11.79 -18.01
N ILE A 284 6.09 -10.59 -18.18
CA ILE A 284 6.19 -9.86 -19.45
C ILE A 284 7.65 -9.47 -19.73
N ILE A 285 8.37 -9.01 -18.71
CA ILE A 285 9.80 -8.67 -18.80
C ILE A 285 10.61 -9.93 -19.17
N ASP A 286 10.38 -11.06 -18.49
CA ASP A 286 11.07 -12.31 -18.75
C ASP A 286 10.79 -12.87 -20.16
N LEU A 287 9.61 -12.62 -20.72
CA LEU A 287 9.24 -13.03 -22.10
C LEU A 287 9.79 -12.07 -23.16
N GLY A 288 10.01 -10.81 -22.83
CA GLY A 288 10.47 -9.76 -23.74
C GLY A 288 11.98 -9.73 -23.95
N GLY A 289 12.73 -10.40 -23.11
CA GLY A 289 14.19 -10.50 -23.15
C GLY A 289 14.69 -11.39 -22.04
N SER A 290 15.75 -12.10 -22.22
CA SER A 290 16.34 -13.00 -21.24
C SER A 290 17.07 -12.22 -20.13
N GLY A 291 16.31 -11.55 -19.27
CA GLY A 291 16.84 -10.87 -18.09
C GLY A 291 17.32 -9.43 -18.33
N VAL A 292 17.91 -8.86 -17.29
CA VAL A 292 18.37 -7.45 -17.23
C VAL A 292 19.37 -7.10 -18.33
N ASP A 293 20.09 -8.09 -18.85
CA ASP A 293 21.12 -7.92 -19.89
C ASP A 293 20.57 -7.63 -21.29
N ASP A 294 19.28 -7.91 -21.55
CA ASP A 294 18.63 -7.70 -22.85
C ASP A 294 17.63 -6.53 -22.86
N LEU A 295 17.45 -5.86 -21.74
CA LEU A 295 16.67 -4.61 -21.66
C LEU A 295 17.48 -3.45 -22.28
N ASN A 296 17.70 -3.52 -23.59
CA ASN A 296 18.04 -2.34 -24.41
C ASN A 296 16.78 -1.46 -24.51
N ILE A 297 16.45 -0.74 -23.44
CA ILE A 297 15.48 0.32 -23.46
C ILE A 297 16.22 1.65 -23.43
#